data_5af233666670e8c010b9f77a3fb5ae33
#
_entry.id   5af233666670e8c010b9f77a3fb5ae33
#
_cell.length_a   1.000
_cell.length_b   1.000
_cell.length_c   1.000
_cell.angle_alpha   90.00
_cell.angle_beta   90.00
_cell.angle_gamma   90.00
#
_symmetry.space_group_name_H-M   'P 1'
#
loop_
_entity.id
_entity.type
_entity.pdbx_description
1 polymer ?
#
loop_
_entity_poly.entity_id
_entity_poly.type
_entity_poly.pdbx_seq_one_letter_code
_entity_poly.pdbx_strand_id
1 'polypeptide(L)'
;MSIDLRPVSRPMKRCCVFVAALCAAALFSQQSYAQRSGASDRLNENTLTVVSSSPNGTYMPIAYDMSAVLDDGDNLRILVVLGKGGGQNIKDVRFLKGVDLGIAASNTLGYYRRTGELGNIDDKIVYIAKLYNEEIHFIARPEITSIEQLRGKKVNFNFVNSGTQLSARDVFDRLGIKVEETNYGTADAFERMKTGEIAASVLAAGKPAPAISAVKAADGFHFLPVPLSKVLINDYLPTTLTHEDYPGLLAPGQTSETIAAGVALIAYNWPKNTDRYRRIAKFVDAFFPRLAEFQKTPRHPKWREANLAAVLPGWKRFEGAEEWLRTRSQVSQVSPAERGQFDQFMAAKQMQPAALPQSERDRLFQEFLQWTKARERR
;
A
#
# COMPACT_ATOMS: atom_id res chain seq x y z
N MET A 1 -28.68 93.39 21.93
CA MET A 1 -29.15 91.99 21.73
C MET A 1 -28.00 91.20 21.15
N SER A 2 -27.20 90.67 22.00
CA SER A 2 -25.96 89.95 21.64
C SER A 2 -26.25 88.44 21.62
N ILE A 3 -26.01 87.86 20.46
CA ILE A 3 -26.15 86.41 20.27
C ILE A 3 -24.82 85.76 20.55
N ASP A 4 -24.80 84.90 21.60
CA ASP A 4 -23.66 84.15 22.05
C ASP A 4 -23.54 82.85 21.22
N LEU A 5 -22.53 82.76 20.35
CA LEU A 5 -22.19 81.57 19.55
C LEU A 5 -21.16 80.76 20.31
N ARG A 6 -21.59 79.73 21.02
CA ARG A 6 -20.69 78.71 21.59
C ARG A 6 -20.26 77.69 20.53
N PRO A 7 -18.99 77.32 20.43
CA PRO A 7 -18.56 76.30 19.47
C PRO A 7 -18.86 74.89 19.99
N VAL A 8 -19.61 74.14 19.21
CA VAL A 8 -19.79 72.67 19.40
C VAL A 8 -18.51 72.00 18.97
N SER A 9 -17.73 71.53 19.93
CA SER A 9 -16.51 70.76 19.64
C SER A 9 -16.56 69.38 20.28
N ARG A 10 -16.31 68.35 19.47
CA ARG A 10 -15.79 67.04 19.78
C ARG A 10 -16.77 65.90 20.17
N PRO A 11 -17.32 65.19 19.15
CA PRO A 11 -17.23 63.73 19.25
C PRO A 11 -16.60 63.02 18.00
N MET A 12 -16.30 63.74 16.90
CA MET A 12 -15.93 63.11 15.62
C MET A 12 -14.55 62.40 15.63
N LYS A 13 -13.59 62.82 16.43
CA LYS A 13 -12.26 62.19 16.51
C LYS A 13 -12.26 60.79 17.20
N ARG A 14 -13.19 60.53 18.11
CA ARG A 14 -13.32 59.24 18.78
C ARG A 14 -13.96 58.16 17.90
N CYS A 15 -14.92 58.51 17.06
CA CYS A 15 -15.51 57.57 16.08
C CYS A 15 -14.49 57.10 15.03
N CYS A 16 -13.65 57.99 14.51
CA CYS A 16 -12.65 57.60 13.49
C CYS A 16 -11.59 56.65 14.02
N VAL A 17 -11.17 56.76 15.30
CA VAL A 17 -10.22 55.84 15.92
C VAL A 17 -10.84 54.46 16.15
N PHE A 18 -12.10 54.38 16.55
CA PHE A 18 -12.80 53.10 16.72
C PHE A 18 -13.05 52.38 15.38
N VAL A 19 -13.39 53.10 14.32
CA VAL A 19 -13.58 52.52 12.99
C VAL A 19 -12.23 52.04 12.41
N ALA A 20 -11.17 52.81 12.59
CA ALA A 20 -9.81 52.39 12.15
C ALA A 20 -9.30 51.15 12.91
N ALA A 21 -9.56 51.04 14.23
CA ALA A 21 -9.23 49.88 15.02
C ALA A 21 -10.04 48.63 14.62
N LEU A 22 -11.32 48.77 14.32
CA LEU A 22 -12.18 47.69 13.82
C LEU A 22 -11.71 47.21 12.42
N CYS A 23 -11.37 48.14 11.53
CA CYS A 23 -10.85 47.78 10.21
C CYS A 23 -9.48 47.10 10.29
N ALA A 24 -8.58 47.54 11.18
CA ALA A 24 -7.31 46.88 11.43
C ALA A 24 -7.50 45.46 12.02
N ALA A 25 -8.40 45.27 12.96
CA ALA A 25 -8.74 43.96 13.51
C ALA A 25 -9.34 43.00 12.48
N ALA A 26 -10.17 43.52 11.57
CA ALA A 26 -10.74 42.76 10.45
C ALA A 26 -9.67 42.33 9.43
N LEU A 27 -8.67 43.18 9.14
CA LEU A 27 -7.55 42.86 8.26
C LEU A 27 -6.60 41.83 8.88
N PHE A 28 -6.34 41.90 10.20
CA PHE A 28 -5.56 40.90 10.91
C PHE A 28 -6.28 39.54 10.98
N SER A 29 -7.60 39.54 11.14
CA SER A 29 -8.37 38.29 11.11
C SER A 29 -8.38 37.63 9.73
N GLN A 30 -8.46 38.41 8.64
CA GLN A 30 -8.39 37.89 7.28
C GLN A 30 -7.00 37.32 6.94
N GLN A 31 -5.91 37.94 7.40
CA GLN A 31 -4.56 37.37 7.21
C GLN A 31 -4.39 36.05 7.96
N SER A 32 -4.93 35.92 9.18
CA SER A 32 -4.89 34.67 9.93
C SER A 32 -5.71 33.55 9.27
N TYR A 33 -6.84 33.86 8.67
CA TYR A 33 -7.66 32.91 7.89
C TYR A 33 -6.97 32.48 6.60
N ALA A 34 -6.39 33.40 5.83
CA ALA A 34 -5.66 33.10 4.60
C ALA A 34 -4.41 32.23 4.85
N GLN A 35 -3.70 32.50 5.96
CA GLN A 35 -2.52 31.72 6.33
C GLN A 35 -2.88 30.31 6.84
N ARG A 36 -4.01 30.17 7.56
CA ARG A 36 -4.55 28.85 7.97
C ARG A 36 -5.07 28.04 6.77
N SER A 37 -5.77 28.64 5.82
CA SER A 37 -6.22 27.97 4.61
C SER A 37 -5.02 27.47 3.78
N GLY A 38 -4.00 28.28 3.55
CA GLY A 38 -2.82 27.87 2.80
C GLY A 38 -2.01 26.74 3.44
N ALA A 39 -1.95 26.63 4.78
CA ALA A 39 -1.33 25.50 5.47
C ALA A 39 -2.19 24.23 5.36
N SER A 40 -3.50 24.37 5.54
CA SER A 40 -4.46 23.27 5.37
C SER A 40 -4.42 22.71 3.96
N ASP A 41 -4.41 23.58 2.97
CA ASP A 41 -4.42 23.17 1.55
C ASP A 41 -3.12 22.41 1.21
N ARG A 42 -1.95 22.92 1.61
CA ARG A 42 -0.67 22.21 1.39
C ARG A 42 -0.63 20.85 2.04
N LEU A 43 -1.09 20.72 3.29
CA LEU A 43 -1.14 19.42 3.97
C LEU A 43 -2.07 18.45 3.24
N ASN A 44 -3.26 18.91 2.83
CA ASN A 44 -4.23 18.08 2.13
C ASN A 44 -3.78 17.67 0.73
N GLU A 45 -3.12 18.57 0.00
CA GLU A 45 -2.58 18.29 -1.34
C GLU A 45 -1.51 17.20 -1.33
N ASN A 46 -0.73 17.10 -0.26
CA ASN A 46 0.41 16.20 -0.16
C ASN A 46 0.13 14.97 0.72
N THR A 47 -1.09 14.82 1.23
CA THR A 47 -1.47 13.68 2.06
C THR A 47 -2.06 12.56 1.20
N LEU A 48 -1.52 11.34 1.39
CA LEU A 48 -2.04 10.09 0.84
C LEU A 48 -2.51 9.18 1.97
N THR A 49 -3.61 8.48 1.74
CA THR A 49 -4.07 7.43 2.65
C THR A 49 -3.73 6.05 2.09
N VAL A 50 -3.25 5.16 2.97
CA VAL A 50 -2.99 3.76 2.65
C VAL A 50 -3.87 2.89 3.55
N VAL A 51 -4.85 2.20 2.97
CA VAL A 51 -5.65 1.23 3.72
C VAL A 51 -4.91 -0.11 3.83
N SER A 52 -4.84 -0.64 5.04
CA SER A 52 -4.03 -1.80 5.41
C SER A 52 -4.86 -2.99 5.89
N SER A 53 -4.50 -3.62 6.98
CA SER A 53 -5.23 -4.74 7.58
C SER A 53 -5.53 -4.45 9.07
N SER A 54 -6.05 -5.46 9.75
CA SER A 54 -6.09 -5.47 11.22
C SER A 54 -4.67 -5.36 11.80
N PRO A 55 -4.52 -4.93 13.07
CA PRO A 55 -3.21 -4.72 13.70
C PRO A 55 -2.26 -5.93 13.63
N ASN A 56 -2.82 -7.14 13.67
CA ASN A 56 -2.06 -8.39 13.66
C ASN A 56 -1.79 -8.95 12.25
N GLY A 57 -2.21 -8.24 11.19
CA GLY A 57 -1.97 -8.64 9.81
C GLY A 57 -0.71 -8.01 9.24
N THR A 58 -0.09 -8.67 8.27
CA THR A 58 1.17 -8.24 7.64
C THR A 58 1.05 -6.88 6.94
N TYR A 59 -0.11 -6.52 6.40
CA TYR A 59 -0.28 -5.23 5.70
C TYR A 59 -0.12 -4.02 6.61
N MET A 60 -0.43 -4.15 7.92
CA MET A 60 -0.31 -3.04 8.85
C MET A 60 1.14 -2.58 9.06
N PRO A 61 2.10 -3.43 9.45
CA PRO A 61 3.50 -3.01 9.59
C PRO A 61 4.10 -2.58 8.24
N ILE A 62 3.71 -3.18 7.11
CA ILE A 62 4.14 -2.75 5.78
C ILE A 62 3.68 -1.31 5.48
N ALA A 63 2.42 -0.98 5.73
CA ALA A 63 1.89 0.38 5.54
C ALA A 63 2.53 1.37 6.53
N TYR A 64 2.74 0.96 7.80
CA TYR A 64 3.43 1.78 8.77
C TYR A 64 4.87 2.10 8.36
N ASP A 65 5.61 1.14 7.82
CA ASP A 65 6.94 1.37 7.30
C ASP A 65 6.94 2.41 6.16
N MET A 66 5.91 2.42 5.30
CA MET A 66 5.75 3.46 4.26
C MET A 66 5.65 4.85 4.90
N SER A 67 4.81 5.01 5.92
CA SER A 67 4.71 6.27 6.65
C SER A 67 6.04 6.63 7.32
N ALA A 68 6.64 5.70 8.06
CA ALA A 68 7.86 5.94 8.83
C ALA A 68 9.10 6.27 7.98
N VAL A 69 9.13 5.82 6.72
CA VAL A 69 10.26 6.09 5.80
C VAL A 69 9.98 7.29 4.91
N LEU A 70 8.76 7.47 4.42
CA LEU A 70 8.46 8.42 3.34
C LEU A 70 7.83 9.71 3.81
N ASP A 71 7.20 9.74 5.02
CA ASP A 71 6.57 10.94 5.54
C ASP A 71 7.65 12.00 5.82
N ASP A 72 7.58 13.14 5.15
CA ASP A 72 8.47 14.28 5.31
C ASP A 72 7.71 15.56 5.74
N GLY A 73 6.51 15.39 6.26
CA GLY A 73 5.67 16.47 6.75
C GLY A 73 4.90 17.18 5.64
N ASP A 74 5.39 18.32 5.18
CA ASP A 74 4.62 19.18 4.25
C ASP A 74 4.65 18.69 2.80
N ASN A 75 5.70 17.97 2.37
CA ASN A 75 5.83 17.55 0.97
C ASN A 75 5.16 16.22 0.66
N LEU A 76 5.23 15.27 1.58
CA LEU A 76 4.58 13.98 1.44
C LEU A 76 4.18 13.47 2.82
N ARG A 77 2.90 13.28 3.05
CA ARG A 77 2.36 12.71 4.26
C ARG A 77 1.61 11.43 3.97
N ILE A 78 1.88 10.37 4.74
CA ILE A 78 1.24 9.08 4.56
C ILE A 78 0.43 8.73 5.80
N LEU A 79 -0.88 8.69 5.64
CA LEU A 79 -1.82 8.26 6.67
C LEU A 79 -2.15 6.78 6.49
N VAL A 80 -1.79 5.99 7.48
CA VAL A 80 -2.12 4.57 7.52
C VAL A 80 -3.48 4.38 8.15
N VAL A 81 -4.39 3.74 7.41
CA VAL A 81 -5.75 3.45 7.86
C VAL A 81 -5.89 1.95 8.12
N LEU A 82 -6.40 1.60 9.30
CA LEU A 82 -6.75 0.23 9.62
C LEU A 82 -7.89 -0.25 8.71
N GLY A 83 -7.73 -1.45 8.17
CA GLY A 83 -8.72 -2.10 7.32
C GLY A 83 -8.93 -3.55 7.71
N LYS A 84 -9.67 -4.29 6.88
CA LYS A 84 -9.90 -5.73 7.04
C LYS A 84 -8.98 -6.58 6.15
N GLY A 85 -8.11 -5.92 5.37
CA GLY A 85 -7.21 -6.58 4.43
C GLY A 85 -7.74 -6.62 3.01
N GLY A 86 -7.12 -7.44 2.15
CA GLY A 86 -7.20 -7.37 0.70
C GLY A 86 -8.59 -7.22 0.10
N GLY A 87 -9.57 -7.99 0.57
CA GLY A 87 -10.93 -7.91 0.03
C GLY A 87 -11.59 -6.54 0.25
N GLN A 88 -11.54 -6.02 1.47
CA GLN A 88 -12.08 -4.71 1.80
C GLN A 88 -11.27 -3.60 1.14
N ASN A 89 -9.93 -3.70 1.15
CA ASN A 89 -9.05 -2.67 0.60
C ASN A 89 -9.30 -2.41 -0.90
N ILE A 90 -9.61 -3.45 -1.67
CA ILE A 90 -9.98 -3.31 -3.09
C ILE A 90 -11.28 -2.50 -3.24
N LYS A 91 -12.29 -2.79 -2.40
CA LYS A 91 -13.55 -2.02 -2.37
C LYS A 91 -13.29 -0.56 -1.99
N ASP A 92 -12.45 -0.33 -0.98
CA ASP A 92 -12.14 1.00 -0.47
C ASP A 92 -11.39 1.84 -1.51
N VAL A 93 -10.36 1.28 -2.15
CA VAL A 93 -9.63 1.94 -3.26
C VAL A 93 -10.57 2.29 -4.42
N ARG A 94 -11.53 1.40 -4.72
CA ARG A 94 -12.45 1.61 -5.84
C ARG A 94 -13.52 2.65 -5.55
N PHE A 95 -14.09 2.68 -4.34
CA PHE A 95 -15.35 3.39 -4.07
C PHE A 95 -15.26 4.44 -2.95
N LEU A 96 -14.35 4.30 -2.00
CA LEU A 96 -14.32 5.14 -0.83
C LEU A 96 -13.56 6.45 -1.10
N LYS A 97 -14.22 7.58 -0.86
CA LYS A 97 -13.56 8.89 -0.94
C LYS A 97 -12.49 9.00 0.14
N GLY A 98 -11.32 9.52 -0.24
CA GLY A 98 -10.22 9.72 0.70
C GLY A 98 -9.25 8.54 0.81
N VAL A 99 -9.52 7.40 0.17
CA VAL A 99 -8.55 6.30 0.02
C VAL A 99 -7.79 6.49 -1.29
N ASP A 100 -6.47 6.54 -1.21
CA ASP A 100 -5.60 6.71 -2.37
C ASP A 100 -4.92 5.39 -2.74
N LEU A 101 -4.42 4.66 -1.74
CA LEU A 101 -3.68 3.42 -1.89
C LEU A 101 -4.27 2.32 -1.01
N GLY A 102 -4.07 1.07 -1.41
CA GLY A 102 -4.42 -0.10 -0.63
C GLY A 102 -3.42 -1.23 -0.84
N ILE A 103 -3.37 -2.17 0.09
CA ILE A 103 -2.56 -3.38 -0.03
C ILE A 103 -3.51 -4.55 -0.28
N ALA A 104 -3.26 -5.33 -1.34
CA ALA A 104 -4.09 -6.47 -1.71
C ALA A 104 -3.27 -7.56 -2.40
N ALA A 105 -3.69 -8.80 -2.23
CA ALA A 105 -3.10 -9.93 -2.91
C ALA A 105 -3.71 -10.14 -4.31
N SER A 106 -2.92 -10.67 -5.23
CA SER A 106 -3.32 -10.89 -6.64
C SER A 106 -4.50 -11.83 -6.81
N ASN A 107 -4.58 -12.86 -5.98
CA ASN A 107 -5.69 -13.81 -5.99
C ASN A 107 -7.03 -13.16 -5.57
N THR A 108 -7.01 -12.19 -4.63
CA THR A 108 -8.22 -11.46 -4.25
C THR A 108 -8.70 -10.52 -5.36
N LEU A 109 -7.77 -9.91 -6.08
CA LEU A 109 -8.06 -9.18 -7.31
C LEU A 109 -8.66 -10.14 -8.36
N GLY A 110 -8.04 -11.30 -8.58
CA GLY A 110 -8.52 -12.36 -9.48
C GLY A 110 -9.93 -12.86 -9.10
N TYR A 111 -10.19 -13.03 -7.81
CA TYR A 111 -11.53 -13.40 -7.30
C TYR A 111 -12.60 -12.38 -7.73
N TYR A 112 -12.38 -11.08 -7.50
CA TYR A 112 -13.35 -10.05 -7.90
C TYR A 112 -13.50 -9.91 -9.41
N ARG A 113 -12.44 -10.18 -10.18
CA ARG A 113 -12.52 -10.24 -11.65
C ARG A 113 -13.44 -11.37 -12.10
N ARG A 114 -13.30 -12.57 -11.52
CA ARG A 114 -14.12 -13.74 -11.89
C ARG A 114 -15.56 -13.62 -11.45
N THR A 115 -15.81 -13.12 -10.25
CA THR A 115 -17.19 -12.98 -9.71
C THR A 115 -17.94 -11.80 -10.31
N GLY A 116 -17.23 -10.81 -10.83
CA GLY A 116 -17.84 -9.56 -11.32
C GLY A 116 -18.48 -8.69 -10.22
N GLU A 117 -18.33 -9.05 -8.94
CA GLU A 117 -18.95 -8.36 -7.80
C GLU A 117 -18.65 -6.86 -7.76
N LEU A 118 -17.46 -6.46 -8.19
CA LEU A 118 -17.05 -5.06 -8.24
C LEU A 118 -17.12 -4.45 -9.66
N GLY A 119 -17.80 -5.10 -10.61
CA GLY A 119 -17.83 -4.71 -12.00
C GLY A 119 -16.45 -4.84 -12.66
N ASN A 120 -16.22 -4.11 -13.77
CA ASN A 120 -14.92 -4.14 -14.43
C ASN A 120 -13.84 -3.47 -13.56
N ILE A 121 -13.01 -4.28 -12.90
CA ILE A 121 -11.90 -3.80 -12.07
C ILE A 121 -10.60 -3.64 -12.84
N ASP A 122 -10.44 -4.26 -14.01
CA ASP A 122 -9.21 -4.26 -14.81
C ASP A 122 -8.82 -2.86 -15.28
N ASP A 123 -9.81 -2.02 -15.61
CA ASP A 123 -9.60 -0.63 -16.00
C ASP A 123 -9.57 0.34 -14.81
N LYS A 124 -10.01 -0.11 -13.63
CA LYS A 124 -10.21 0.77 -12.47
C LYS A 124 -9.16 0.61 -11.41
N ILE A 125 -8.56 -0.56 -11.30
CA ILE A 125 -7.51 -0.84 -10.32
C ILE A 125 -6.20 -1.07 -11.06
N VAL A 126 -5.15 -0.39 -10.58
CA VAL A 126 -3.77 -0.58 -11.05
C VAL A 126 -2.88 -0.94 -9.87
N TYR A 127 -1.79 -1.68 -10.10
CA TYR A 127 -0.79 -1.88 -9.07
C TYR A 127 0.39 -0.92 -9.24
N ILE A 128 0.96 -0.47 -8.16
CA ILE A 128 2.17 0.38 -8.15
C ILE A 128 3.41 -0.51 -8.16
N ALA A 129 3.50 -1.43 -7.20
CA ALA A 129 4.60 -2.37 -7.06
C ALA A 129 4.12 -3.68 -6.45
N LYS A 130 4.74 -4.80 -6.81
CA LYS A 130 4.66 -6.06 -6.06
C LYS A 130 5.54 -5.93 -4.84
N LEU A 131 4.98 -6.19 -3.65
CA LEU A 131 5.66 -6.02 -2.38
C LEU A 131 6.33 -7.32 -1.92
N TYR A 132 5.54 -8.39 -1.76
CA TYR A 132 6.02 -9.70 -1.27
C TYR A 132 5.05 -10.81 -1.68
N ASN A 133 5.30 -12.04 -1.23
CA ASN A 133 4.30 -13.12 -1.32
C ASN A 133 3.72 -13.37 0.07
N GLU A 134 2.39 -13.52 0.15
CA GLU A 134 1.73 -13.99 1.37
C GLU A 134 1.33 -15.45 1.21
N GLU A 135 1.66 -16.23 2.19
CA GLU A 135 1.37 -17.66 2.25
C GLU A 135 -0.07 -17.90 2.73
N ILE A 136 -0.72 -18.93 2.18
CA ILE A 136 -2.02 -19.35 2.64
C ILE A 136 -1.82 -20.54 3.59
N HIS A 137 -2.04 -20.28 4.88
CA HIS A 137 -1.87 -21.29 5.92
C HIS A 137 -3.18 -22.02 6.17
N PHE A 138 -3.18 -23.32 6.02
CA PHE A 138 -4.29 -24.21 6.39
C PHE A 138 -3.88 -24.96 7.64
N ILE A 139 -4.53 -24.66 8.77
CA ILE A 139 -4.22 -25.24 10.07
C ILE A 139 -5.42 -26.06 10.50
N ALA A 140 -5.20 -27.32 10.88
CA ALA A 140 -6.24 -28.24 11.19
C ALA A 140 -6.02 -28.97 12.53
N ARG A 141 -7.08 -29.56 13.02
CA ARG A 141 -7.08 -30.49 14.14
C ARG A 141 -6.39 -31.79 13.75
N PRO A 142 -5.81 -32.54 14.72
CA PRO A 142 -4.93 -33.68 14.44
C PRO A 142 -5.60 -34.80 13.63
N GLU A 143 -6.90 -34.98 13.71
CA GLU A 143 -7.65 -36.01 12.95
C GLU A 143 -7.87 -35.66 11.48
N ILE A 144 -7.62 -34.43 11.05
CA ILE A 144 -7.82 -33.96 9.67
C ILE A 144 -6.44 -33.97 8.99
N THR A 145 -6.20 -34.92 8.12
CA THR A 145 -4.85 -35.14 7.51
C THR A 145 -4.76 -34.71 6.05
N SER A 146 -5.89 -34.35 5.42
CA SER A 146 -5.92 -33.79 4.06
C SER A 146 -7.01 -32.73 3.92
N ILE A 147 -6.85 -31.84 2.91
CA ILE A 147 -7.82 -30.76 2.65
C ILE A 147 -9.19 -31.32 2.21
N GLU A 148 -9.22 -32.48 1.55
CA GLU A 148 -10.46 -33.16 1.10
C GLU A 148 -11.33 -33.60 2.27
N GLN A 149 -10.73 -33.96 3.42
CA GLN A 149 -11.46 -34.34 4.63
C GLN A 149 -12.19 -33.16 5.28
N LEU A 150 -11.96 -31.95 4.85
CA LEU A 150 -12.71 -30.76 5.29
C LEU A 150 -14.10 -30.68 4.65
N ARG A 151 -14.40 -31.50 3.64
CA ARG A 151 -15.74 -31.50 3.00
C ARG A 151 -16.86 -31.66 4.03
N GLY A 152 -17.80 -30.70 4.02
CA GLY A 152 -18.94 -30.65 4.95
C GLY A 152 -18.58 -30.28 6.40
N LYS A 153 -17.33 -29.94 6.70
CA LYS A 153 -16.91 -29.51 8.03
C LYS A 153 -16.89 -27.98 8.15
N LYS A 154 -16.97 -27.49 9.38
CA LYS A 154 -16.79 -26.07 9.71
C LYS A 154 -15.33 -25.69 9.57
N VAL A 155 -15.07 -24.72 8.71
CA VAL A 155 -13.72 -24.16 8.47
C VAL A 155 -13.77 -22.65 8.66
N ASN A 156 -12.85 -22.12 9.44
CA ASN A 156 -12.78 -20.69 9.66
C ASN A 156 -12.04 -19.99 8.52
N PHE A 157 -12.69 -18.97 7.94
CA PHE A 157 -12.18 -18.13 6.86
C PHE A 157 -11.75 -16.74 7.35
N ASN A 158 -11.59 -16.57 8.65
CA ASN A 158 -11.30 -15.27 9.26
C ASN A 158 -12.43 -14.25 9.04
N PHE A 159 -12.16 -12.96 9.25
CA PHE A 159 -13.18 -11.92 9.19
C PHE A 159 -13.81 -11.78 7.80
N VAL A 160 -15.10 -11.45 7.79
CA VAL A 160 -15.84 -11.13 6.56
C VAL A 160 -15.17 -9.99 5.81
N ASN A 161 -15.02 -10.12 4.49
CA ASN A 161 -14.33 -9.23 3.57
C ASN A 161 -12.79 -9.12 3.80
N SER A 162 -12.19 -10.01 4.60
CA SER A 162 -10.75 -10.09 4.70
C SER A 162 -10.12 -10.72 3.44
N GLY A 163 -8.82 -10.50 3.25
CA GLY A 163 -8.05 -11.20 2.21
C GLY A 163 -8.07 -12.72 2.42
N THR A 164 -7.99 -13.15 3.69
CA THR A 164 -8.10 -14.59 4.05
C THR A 164 -9.41 -15.20 3.62
N GLN A 165 -10.56 -14.54 3.90
CA GLN A 165 -11.87 -15.07 3.49
C GLN A 165 -11.96 -15.29 1.98
N LEU A 166 -11.54 -14.29 1.20
CA LEU A 166 -11.60 -14.41 -0.26
C LEU A 166 -10.62 -15.45 -0.79
N SER A 167 -9.42 -15.55 -0.22
CA SER A 167 -8.43 -16.58 -0.58
C SER A 167 -8.95 -17.98 -0.25
N ALA A 168 -9.54 -18.18 0.93
CA ALA A 168 -10.09 -19.46 1.32
C ALA A 168 -11.25 -19.87 0.41
N ARG A 169 -12.21 -18.96 0.17
CA ARG A 169 -13.32 -19.22 -0.78
C ARG A 169 -12.79 -19.60 -2.16
N ASP A 170 -11.83 -18.83 -2.69
CA ASP A 170 -11.25 -19.10 -4.00
C ASP A 170 -10.59 -20.48 -4.08
N VAL A 171 -9.82 -20.86 -3.07
CA VAL A 171 -9.16 -22.18 -3.03
C VAL A 171 -10.17 -23.31 -2.92
N PHE A 172 -11.10 -23.24 -1.98
CA PHE A 172 -12.09 -24.29 -1.78
C PHE A 172 -13.04 -24.45 -2.97
N ASP A 173 -13.46 -23.33 -3.58
CA ASP A 173 -14.28 -23.33 -4.80
C ASP A 173 -13.57 -24.00 -5.97
N ARG A 174 -12.30 -23.66 -6.20
CA ARG A 174 -11.49 -24.24 -7.30
C ARG A 174 -11.16 -25.71 -7.08
N LEU A 175 -10.96 -26.12 -5.83
CA LEU A 175 -10.75 -27.53 -5.50
C LEU A 175 -12.06 -28.33 -5.49
N GLY A 176 -13.22 -27.69 -5.60
CA GLY A 176 -14.53 -28.34 -5.55
C GLY A 176 -14.84 -28.94 -4.18
N ILE A 177 -14.28 -28.38 -3.12
CA ILE A 177 -14.48 -28.84 -1.73
C ILE A 177 -15.47 -27.90 -1.05
N LYS A 178 -16.70 -28.38 -0.82
CA LYS A 178 -17.71 -27.61 -0.09
C LYS A 178 -17.50 -27.75 1.41
N VAL A 179 -17.31 -26.63 2.10
CA VAL A 179 -17.17 -26.54 3.57
C VAL A 179 -18.24 -25.62 4.14
N GLU A 180 -18.47 -25.70 5.44
CA GLU A 180 -19.29 -24.75 6.18
C GLU A 180 -18.40 -23.61 6.67
N GLU A 181 -18.53 -22.43 6.02
CA GLU A 181 -17.72 -21.27 6.33
C GLU A 181 -18.09 -20.67 7.69
N THR A 182 -17.07 -20.36 8.52
CA THR A 182 -17.20 -19.56 9.73
C THR A 182 -16.25 -18.36 9.67
N ASN A 183 -16.56 -17.28 10.40
CA ASN A 183 -15.85 -16.00 10.29
C ASN A 183 -15.45 -15.44 11.65
N TYR A 184 -14.56 -16.14 12.35
CA TYR A 184 -13.96 -15.72 13.61
C TYR A 184 -12.56 -15.15 13.40
N GLY A 185 -12.09 -14.30 14.32
CA GLY A 185 -10.67 -13.94 14.39
C GLY A 185 -9.80 -15.16 14.65
N THR A 186 -8.52 -15.12 14.25
CA THR A 186 -7.62 -16.29 14.31
C THR A 186 -7.51 -16.89 15.71
N ALA A 187 -7.38 -16.07 16.75
CA ALA A 187 -7.27 -16.57 18.13
C ALA A 187 -8.55 -17.27 18.61
N ASP A 188 -9.71 -16.69 18.34
CA ASP A 188 -11.02 -17.27 18.68
C ASP A 188 -11.26 -18.57 17.89
N ALA A 189 -10.86 -18.62 16.62
CA ALA A 189 -10.92 -19.82 15.81
C ALA A 189 -10.09 -20.97 16.42
N PHE A 190 -8.88 -20.70 16.92
CA PHE A 190 -8.05 -21.73 17.57
C PHE A 190 -8.68 -22.27 18.84
N GLU A 191 -9.30 -21.41 19.68
CA GLU A 191 -10.03 -21.90 20.85
C GLU A 191 -11.22 -22.81 20.45
N ARG A 192 -11.94 -22.45 19.39
CA ARG A 192 -13.06 -23.29 18.84
C ARG A 192 -12.55 -24.59 18.20
N MET A 193 -11.33 -24.59 17.65
CA MET A 193 -10.69 -25.82 17.18
C MET A 193 -10.35 -26.74 18.36
N LYS A 194 -9.89 -26.23 19.49
CA LYS A 194 -9.63 -27.02 20.71
C LYS A 194 -10.89 -27.73 21.22
N THR A 195 -12.03 -27.05 21.18
CA THR A 195 -13.32 -27.62 21.60
C THR A 195 -13.94 -28.54 20.56
N GLY A 196 -13.41 -28.63 19.35
CA GLY A 196 -13.98 -29.45 18.27
C GLY A 196 -15.11 -28.79 17.51
N GLU A 197 -15.46 -27.54 17.78
CA GLU A 197 -16.50 -26.80 17.06
C GLU A 197 -16.12 -26.54 15.60
N ILE A 198 -14.84 -26.27 15.34
CA ILE A 198 -14.26 -25.99 14.01
C ILE A 198 -13.19 -27.00 13.70
N ALA A 199 -13.15 -27.52 12.48
CA ALA A 199 -12.20 -28.54 12.05
C ALA A 199 -10.84 -27.94 11.63
N ALA A 200 -10.87 -26.75 11.02
CA ALA A 200 -9.67 -26.08 10.52
C ALA A 200 -9.85 -24.54 10.47
N SER A 201 -8.74 -23.82 10.42
CA SER A 201 -8.72 -22.39 10.19
C SER A 201 -7.75 -22.04 9.07
N VAL A 202 -8.14 -21.11 8.21
CA VAL A 202 -7.28 -20.56 7.14
C VAL A 202 -6.76 -19.18 7.56
N LEU A 203 -5.52 -18.88 7.20
CA LEU A 203 -4.92 -17.54 7.34
C LEU A 203 -4.03 -17.21 6.14
N ALA A 204 -4.37 -16.15 5.41
CA ALA A 204 -3.51 -15.53 4.42
C ALA A 204 -2.66 -14.46 5.10
N ALA A 205 -1.36 -14.66 5.20
CA ALA A 205 -0.42 -13.74 5.82
C ALA A 205 1.02 -14.06 5.39
N GLY A 206 1.90 -13.07 5.44
CA GLY A 206 3.34 -13.31 5.27
C GLY A 206 3.92 -14.15 6.41
N LYS A 207 4.71 -15.15 6.07
CA LYS A 207 5.38 -16.00 7.05
C LYS A 207 6.67 -15.33 7.61
N PRO A 208 6.99 -15.54 8.91
CA PRO A 208 6.15 -16.15 9.92
C PRO A 208 5.00 -15.23 10.36
N ALA A 209 3.78 -15.77 10.43
CA ALA A 209 2.60 -15.04 10.89
C ALA A 209 2.51 -15.09 12.43
N PRO A 210 2.49 -13.95 13.14
CA PRO A 210 2.52 -13.94 14.61
C PRO A 210 1.40 -14.75 15.26
N ALA A 211 0.19 -14.70 14.67
CA ALA A 211 -0.96 -15.46 15.19
C ALA A 211 -0.74 -16.99 15.12
N ILE A 212 0.00 -17.48 14.13
CA ILE A 212 0.32 -18.90 13.98
C ILE A 212 1.53 -19.26 14.87
N SER A 213 2.52 -18.40 14.96
CA SER A 213 3.69 -18.60 15.83
C SER A 213 3.30 -18.68 17.32
N ALA A 214 2.12 -18.14 17.68
CA ALA A 214 1.58 -18.26 19.04
C ALA A 214 0.94 -19.63 19.35
N VAL A 215 0.70 -20.49 18.35
CA VAL A 215 0.13 -21.85 18.52
C VAL A 215 1.18 -22.72 19.19
N LYS A 216 0.76 -23.47 20.21
CA LYS A 216 1.64 -24.38 20.97
C LYS A 216 1.55 -25.78 20.40
N ALA A 217 2.66 -26.51 20.41
CA ALA A 217 2.68 -27.92 20.03
C ALA A 217 1.68 -28.77 20.83
N ALA A 218 1.44 -28.41 22.10
CA ALA A 218 0.47 -29.08 22.98
C ALA A 218 -1.00 -28.94 22.50
N ASP A 219 -1.32 -27.96 21.64
CA ASP A 219 -2.64 -27.81 21.06
C ASP A 219 -2.94 -28.91 20.01
N GLY A 220 -1.90 -29.61 19.55
CA GLY A 220 -2.01 -30.74 18.60
C GLY A 220 -2.35 -30.34 17.17
N PHE A 221 -2.42 -29.05 16.87
CA PHE A 221 -2.72 -28.57 15.53
C PHE A 221 -1.53 -28.78 14.59
N HIS A 222 -1.80 -28.88 13.31
CA HIS A 222 -0.75 -29.01 12.29
C HIS A 222 -1.18 -28.30 11.00
N PHE A 223 -0.21 -28.08 10.11
CA PHE A 223 -0.48 -27.56 8.77
C PHE A 223 -1.01 -28.68 7.88
N LEU A 224 -2.11 -28.40 7.13
CA LEU A 224 -2.56 -29.23 6.03
C LEU A 224 -1.80 -28.84 4.77
N PRO A 225 -1.11 -29.76 4.11
CA PRO A 225 -0.48 -29.50 2.83
C PRO A 225 -1.51 -29.15 1.75
N VAL A 226 -1.26 -28.11 1.00
CA VAL A 226 -2.05 -27.71 -0.17
C VAL A 226 -1.08 -27.45 -1.34
N PRO A 227 -0.66 -28.50 -2.05
CA PRO A 227 0.25 -28.38 -3.17
C PRO A 227 -0.40 -27.62 -4.32
N LEU A 228 0.42 -26.90 -5.09
CA LEU A 228 -0.04 -26.16 -6.25
C LEU A 228 -0.59 -27.13 -7.31
N SER A 229 -1.89 -27.04 -7.58
CA SER A 229 -2.58 -27.84 -8.58
C SER A 229 -2.85 -27.05 -9.86
N LYS A 230 -3.23 -27.73 -10.93
CA LYS A 230 -3.57 -27.10 -12.23
C LYS A 230 -4.68 -26.05 -12.11
N VAL A 231 -5.61 -26.19 -11.18
CA VAL A 231 -6.71 -25.23 -10.98
C VAL A 231 -6.27 -23.98 -10.23
N LEU A 232 -5.12 -24.00 -9.54
CA LEU A 232 -4.61 -22.88 -8.72
C LEU A 232 -3.46 -22.11 -9.40
N ILE A 233 -2.78 -22.71 -10.39
CA ILE A 233 -1.52 -22.19 -10.95
C ILE A 233 -1.61 -20.78 -11.56
N ASN A 234 -2.78 -20.34 -11.98
CA ASN A 234 -2.95 -19.03 -12.62
C ASN A 234 -2.87 -17.85 -11.64
N ASP A 235 -3.22 -18.08 -10.36
CA ASP A 235 -3.33 -17.01 -9.36
C ASP A 235 -2.45 -17.24 -8.14
N TYR A 236 -1.83 -18.42 -8.03
CA TYR A 236 -1.00 -18.81 -6.89
C TYR A 236 0.37 -19.30 -7.31
N LEU A 237 1.31 -19.24 -6.38
CA LEU A 237 2.68 -19.72 -6.49
C LEU A 237 2.88 -20.87 -5.49
N PRO A 238 3.72 -21.88 -5.82
CA PRO A 238 4.09 -22.89 -4.82
C PRO A 238 5.00 -22.26 -3.75
N THR A 239 4.80 -22.68 -2.52
CA THR A 239 5.68 -22.30 -1.41
C THR A 239 5.69 -23.39 -0.34
N THR A 240 6.62 -23.28 0.59
CA THR A 240 6.82 -24.25 1.66
C THR A 240 6.91 -23.53 2.99
N LEU A 241 6.22 -24.02 4.01
CA LEU A 241 6.40 -23.64 5.40
C LEU A 241 7.46 -24.52 6.02
N THR A 242 8.38 -23.94 6.79
CA THR A 242 9.54 -24.66 7.36
C THR A 242 9.56 -24.59 8.88
N HIS A 243 10.42 -25.39 9.49
CA HIS A 243 10.66 -25.31 10.93
C HIS A 243 11.11 -23.91 11.37
N GLU A 244 11.95 -23.26 10.57
CA GLU A 244 12.47 -21.91 10.87
C GLU A 244 11.34 -20.88 10.89
N ASP A 245 10.30 -21.06 10.06
CA ASP A 245 9.12 -20.22 10.08
C ASP A 245 8.25 -20.48 11.33
N TYR A 246 8.09 -21.79 11.70
CA TYR A 246 7.13 -22.21 12.74
C TYR A 246 7.68 -23.38 13.58
N PRO A 247 8.63 -23.13 14.47
CA PRO A 247 9.25 -24.19 15.28
C PRO A 247 8.28 -24.86 16.28
N GLY A 248 7.15 -24.20 16.59
CA GLY A 248 6.09 -24.78 17.44
C GLY A 248 5.16 -25.78 16.72
N LEU A 249 5.18 -25.81 15.38
CA LEU A 249 4.27 -26.63 14.57
C LEU A 249 4.99 -27.63 13.66
N LEU A 250 6.25 -27.37 13.34
CA LEU A 250 7.07 -28.22 12.47
C LEU A 250 8.34 -28.62 13.22
N ALA A 251 8.70 -29.89 13.18
CA ALA A 251 9.98 -30.40 13.74
C ALA A 251 11.15 -29.96 12.84
N PRO A 252 12.40 -29.95 13.37
CA PRO A 252 13.58 -29.69 12.55
C PRO A 252 13.63 -30.58 11.31
N GLY A 253 13.80 -29.96 10.13
CA GLY A 253 13.78 -30.63 8.83
C GLY A 253 12.39 -30.97 8.29
N GLN A 254 11.33 -30.81 9.07
CA GLN A 254 9.97 -30.99 8.59
C GLN A 254 9.50 -29.75 7.83
N THR A 255 8.75 -29.97 6.77
CA THR A 255 8.14 -28.92 5.93
C THR A 255 6.69 -29.23 5.62
N SER A 256 5.92 -28.20 5.24
CA SER A 256 4.57 -28.36 4.72
C SER A 256 4.40 -27.54 3.45
N GLU A 257 4.03 -28.19 2.36
CA GLU A 257 3.73 -27.52 1.09
C GLU A 257 2.46 -26.70 1.22
N THR A 258 2.47 -25.50 0.65
CA THR A 258 1.30 -24.65 0.54
C THR A 258 1.41 -23.74 -0.69
N ILE A 259 0.46 -22.84 -0.84
CA ILE A 259 0.39 -21.87 -1.91
C ILE A 259 0.55 -20.45 -1.37
N ALA A 260 1.05 -19.56 -2.21
CA ALA A 260 1.18 -18.14 -1.91
C ALA A 260 0.60 -17.28 -3.01
N ALA A 261 0.20 -16.06 -2.67
CA ALA A 261 -0.23 -15.04 -3.62
C ALA A 261 0.68 -13.82 -3.58
N GLY A 262 0.91 -13.18 -4.71
CA GLY A 262 1.68 -11.94 -4.77
C GLY A 262 0.89 -10.77 -4.17
N VAL A 263 1.45 -10.11 -3.18
CA VAL A 263 0.86 -8.89 -2.59
C VAL A 263 1.36 -7.68 -3.32
N ALA A 264 0.45 -6.77 -3.66
CA ALA A 264 0.75 -5.53 -4.34
C ALA A 264 0.20 -4.31 -3.61
N LEU A 265 0.87 -3.19 -3.78
CA LEU A 265 0.33 -1.87 -3.49
C LEU A 265 -0.52 -1.46 -4.68
N ILE A 266 -1.80 -1.19 -4.45
CA ILE A 266 -2.79 -0.88 -5.47
C ILE A 266 -3.32 0.54 -5.33
N ALA A 267 -3.79 1.09 -6.43
CA ALA A 267 -4.45 2.39 -6.52
C ALA A 267 -5.64 2.34 -7.48
N TYR A 268 -6.52 3.33 -7.39
CA TYR A 268 -7.47 3.57 -8.47
C TYR A 268 -6.73 4.13 -9.70
N ASN A 269 -7.15 3.75 -10.88
CA ASN A 269 -6.57 4.21 -12.15
C ASN A 269 -7.03 5.63 -12.49
N TRP A 270 -6.46 6.62 -11.80
CA TRP A 270 -6.79 8.04 -12.01
C TRP A 270 -6.23 8.56 -13.33
N PRO A 271 -6.96 9.42 -14.07
CA PRO A 271 -6.41 10.12 -15.24
C PRO A 271 -5.22 11.02 -14.87
N LYS A 272 -4.24 11.15 -15.78
CA LYS A 272 -2.99 11.93 -15.56
C LYS A 272 -3.19 13.38 -15.12
N ASN A 273 -4.26 14.02 -15.55
CA ASN A 273 -4.55 15.43 -15.25
C ASN A 273 -5.26 15.65 -13.90
N THR A 274 -5.35 14.64 -13.05
CA THR A 274 -6.00 14.73 -11.74
C THR A 274 -5.01 14.91 -10.60
N ASP A 275 -5.45 15.59 -9.52
CA ASP A 275 -4.65 15.75 -8.29
C ASP A 275 -4.29 14.41 -7.67
N ARG A 276 -5.21 13.43 -7.73
CA ARG A 276 -4.96 12.09 -7.21
C ARG A 276 -3.86 11.36 -7.97
N TYR A 277 -3.83 11.45 -9.30
CA TYR A 277 -2.72 10.91 -10.09
C TYR A 277 -1.39 11.54 -9.68
N ARG A 278 -1.34 12.89 -9.56
CA ARG A 278 -0.11 13.61 -9.17
C ARG A 278 0.40 13.18 -7.80
N ARG A 279 -0.48 13.00 -6.81
CA ARG A 279 -0.11 12.51 -5.48
C ARG A 279 0.47 11.11 -5.52
N ILE A 280 -0.14 10.19 -6.27
CA ILE A 280 0.36 8.82 -6.42
C ILE A 280 1.69 8.82 -7.16
N ALA A 281 1.87 9.63 -8.20
CA ALA A 281 3.15 9.78 -8.88
C ALA A 281 4.24 10.30 -7.94
N LYS A 282 3.93 11.31 -7.13
CA LYS A 282 4.84 11.83 -6.08
C LYS A 282 5.23 10.75 -5.06
N PHE A 283 4.28 9.91 -4.66
CA PHE A 283 4.58 8.76 -3.82
C PHE A 283 5.55 7.79 -4.50
N VAL A 284 5.37 7.48 -5.78
CA VAL A 284 6.29 6.63 -6.55
C VAL A 284 7.69 7.22 -6.58
N ASP A 285 7.81 8.53 -6.84
CA ASP A 285 9.09 9.25 -6.86
C ASP A 285 9.81 9.22 -5.50
N ALA A 286 9.07 9.21 -4.40
CA ALA A 286 9.62 9.10 -3.05
C ALA A 286 9.95 7.65 -2.66
N PHE A 287 9.12 6.69 -3.03
CA PHE A 287 9.20 5.30 -2.61
C PHE A 287 10.28 4.50 -3.36
N PHE A 288 10.26 4.56 -4.69
CA PHE A 288 11.08 3.67 -5.51
C PHE A 288 12.59 3.86 -5.30
N PRO A 289 13.14 5.09 -5.23
CA PRO A 289 14.57 5.29 -4.96
C PRO A 289 14.99 4.82 -3.58
N ARG A 290 14.05 4.77 -2.63
CA ARG A 290 14.31 4.45 -1.22
C ARG A 290 14.02 3.00 -0.84
N LEU A 291 13.72 2.10 -1.80
CA LEU A 291 13.41 0.70 -1.51
C LEU A 291 14.46 0.03 -0.60
N ALA A 292 15.74 0.34 -0.78
CA ALA A 292 16.80 -0.23 0.05
C ALA A 292 16.70 0.15 1.55
N GLU A 293 16.02 1.25 1.89
CA GLU A 293 15.78 1.64 3.28
C GLU A 293 14.71 0.75 3.94
N PHE A 294 13.72 0.33 3.16
CA PHE A 294 12.68 -0.61 3.61
C PHE A 294 13.23 -2.01 3.86
N GLN A 295 14.27 -2.41 3.14
CA GLN A 295 14.86 -3.76 3.23
C GLN A 295 15.79 -3.95 4.44
N LYS A 296 16.02 -2.88 5.22
CA LYS A 296 16.88 -2.89 6.42
C LYS A 296 16.03 -2.97 7.70
N THR A 297 16.62 -3.54 8.76
CA THR A 297 16.06 -3.45 10.11
C THR A 297 15.94 -1.96 10.53
N PRO A 298 14.90 -1.57 11.29
CA PRO A 298 13.88 -2.39 11.95
C PRO A 298 12.63 -2.66 11.09
N ARG A 299 12.68 -2.47 9.77
CA ARG A 299 11.51 -2.62 8.88
C ARG A 299 11.09 -4.08 8.76
N HIS A 300 9.82 -4.30 8.38
CA HIS A 300 9.25 -5.64 8.29
C HIS A 300 10.05 -6.54 7.33
N PRO A 301 10.41 -7.79 7.71
CA PRO A 301 11.28 -8.66 6.89
C PRO A 301 10.78 -8.93 5.47
N LYS A 302 9.47 -8.94 5.26
CA LYS A 302 8.83 -9.14 3.95
C LYS A 302 9.20 -8.06 2.91
N TRP A 303 9.72 -6.91 3.31
CA TRP A 303 10.25 -5.92 2.38
C TRP A 303 11.45 -6.43 1.57
N ARG A 304 12.17 -7.45 2.06
CA ARG A 304 13.29 -8.07 1.33
C ARG A 304 12.82 -8.80 0.07
N GLU A 305 11.55 -9.19 0.00
CA GLU A 305 10.95 -9.81 -1.19
C GLU A 305 10.46 -8.77 -2.21
N ALA A 306 10.40 -7.49 -1.86
CA ALA A 306 9.89 -6.45 -2.75
C ALA A 306 10.79 -6.28 -3.96
N ASN A 307 10.17 -6.32 -5.15
CA ASN A 307 10.83 -6.12 -6.43
C ASN A 307 9.98 -5.16 -7.28
N LEU A 308 10.45 -3.92 -7.44
CA LEU A 308 9.73 -2.89 -8.17
C LEU A 308 9.49 -3.24 -9.64
N ALA A 309 10.41 -3.98 -10.26
CA ALA A 309 10.31 -4.40 -11.66
C ALA A 309 9.39 -5.62 -11.85
N ALA A 310 9.05 -6.34 -10.78
CA ALA A 310 8.23 -7.54 -10.87
C ALA A 310 6.86 -7.26 -11.49
N VAL A 311 6.51 -8.04 -12.49
CA VAL A 311 5.21 -7.97 -13.16
C VAL A 311 4.18 -8.75 -12.32
N LEU A 312 2.99 -8.18 -12.18
CA LEU A 312 1.83 -8.88 -11.64
C LEU A 312 0.99 -9.36 -12.84
N PRO A 313 1.02 -10.66 -13.16
CA PRO A 313 0.38 -11.18 -14.38
C PRO A 313 -1.10 -10.81 -14.45
N GLY A 314 -1.53 -10.36 -15.63
CA GLY A 314 -2.92 -9.98 -15.87
C GLY A 314 -3.36 -8.64 -15.26
N TRP A 315 -2.47 -7.88 -14.60
CA TRP A 315 -2.78 -6.59 -13.99
C TRP A 315 -1.98 -5.46 -14.60
N LYS A 316 -2.62 -4.31 -14.76
CA LYS A 316 -1.99 -3.10 -15.28
C LYS A 316 -1.20 -2.39 -14.18
N ARG A 317 0.04 -2.01 -14.47
CA ARG A 317 0.81 -1.16 -13.58
C ARG A 317 0.34 0.29 -13.67
N PHE A 318 0.41 1.04 -12.57
CA PHE A 318 0.22 2.48 -12.58
C PHE A 318 1.20 3.13 -13.55
N GLU A 319 0.70 3.99 -14.43
CA GLU A 319 1.49 4.53 -15.54
C GLU A 319 2.72 5.31 -15.05
N GLY A 320 2.58 6.10 -13.96
CA GLY A 320 3.72 6.81 -13.37
C GLY A 320 4.81 5.87 -12.83
N ALA A 321 4.44 4.70 -12.31
CA ALA A 321 5.41 3.69 -11.88
C ALA A 321 6.11 3.02 -13.08
N GLU A 322 5.38 2.76 -14.16
CA GLU A 322 5.93 2.20 -15.40
C GLU A 322 6.90 3.19 -16.06
N GLU A 323 6.54 4.46 -16.13
CA GLU A 323 7.40 5.53 -16.65
C GLU A 323 8.68 5.67 -15.83
N TRP A 324 8.56 5.65 -14.50
CA TRP A 324 9.72 5.71 -13.61
C TRP A 324 10.70 4.55 -13.85
N LEU A 325 10.19 3.30 -13.92
CA LEU A 325 11.02 2.12 -14.17
C LEU A 325 11.69 2.16 -15.55
N ARG A 326 10.95 2.57 -16.59
CA ARG A 326 11.48 2.70 -17.94
C ARG A 326 12.61 3.72 -18.03
N THR A 327 12.43 4.88 -17.43
CA THR A 327 13.44 5.95 -17.40
C THR A 327 14.71 5.48 -16.69
N ARG A 328 14.56 4.75 -15.59
CA ARG A 328 15.71 4.23 -14.83
C ARG A 328 16.45 3.13 -15.59
N SER A 329 15.74 2.25 -16.27
CA SER A 329 16.35 1.21 -17.12
C SER A 329 17.15 1.84 -18.26
N GLN A 330 16.64 2.91 -18.89
CA GLN A 330 17.36 3.64 -19.92
C GLN A 330 18.63 4.31 -19.37
N VAL A 331 18.55 4.94 -18.19
CA VAL A 331 19.72 5.54 -17.52
C VAL A 331 20.77 4.48 -17.17
N SER A 332 20.35 3.26 -16.80
CA SER A 332 21.27 2.16 -16.49
C SER A 332 21.99 1.60 -17.70
N GLN A 333 21.43 1.73 -18.89
CA GLN A 333 22.02 1.30 -20.17
C GLN A 333 22.97 2.33 -20.80
N VAL A 334 23.04 3.53 -20.22
CA VAL A 334 23.88 4.62 -20.72
C VAL A 334 25.35 4.36 -20.40
N SER A 335 26.20 4.54 -21.39
CA SER A 335 27.63 4.33 -21.26
C SER A 335 28.28 5.31 -20.24
N PRO A 336 29.41 4.95 -19.62
CA PRO A 336 30.15 5.87 -18.76
C PRO A 336 30.56 7.19 -19.48
N ALA A 337 30.80 7.12 -20.80
CA ALA A 337 31.14 8.29 -21.62
C ALA A 337 29.97 9.28 -21.72
N GLU A 338 28.74 8.81 -21.95
CA GLU A 338 27.56 9.68 -22.00
C GLU A 338 27.23 10.29 -20.63
N ARG A 339 27.46 9.56 -19.53
CA ARG A 339 27.36 10.13 -18.17
C ARG A 339 28.37 11.26 -17.95
N GLY A 340 29.62 11.05 -18.37
CA GLY A 340 30.64 12.08 -18.29
C GLY A 340 30.30 13.35 -19.11
N GLN A 341 29.71 13.19 -20.28
CA GLN A 341 29.21 14.31 -21.10
C GLN A 341 28.04 15.05 -20.42
N PHE A 342 27.15 14.32 -19.75
CA PHE A 342 26.07 14.94 -18.97
C PHE A 342 26.59 15.74 -17.78
N ASP A 343 27.57 15.21 -17.04
CA ASP A 343 28.19 15.93 -15.93
C ASP A 343 28.92 17.21 -16.42
N GLN A 344 29.57 17.17 -17.57
CA GLN A 344 30.14 18.36 -18.24
C GLN A 344 29.06 19.35 -18.68
N PHE A 345 27.93 18.87 -19.21
CA PHE A 345 26.81 19.73 -19.57
C PHE A 345 26.21 20.42 -18.35
N MET A 346 26.04 19.72 -17.23
CA MET A 346 25.56 20.29 -15.98
C MET A 346 26.53 21.33 -15.42
N ALA A 347 27.82 21.05 -15.46
CA ALA A 347 28.86 22.00 -15.04
C ALA A 347 28.88 23.29 -15.91
N ALA A 348 28.68 23.14 -17.22
CA ALA A 348 28.58 24.28 -18.14
C ALA A 348 27.34 25.15 -17.88
N LYS A 349 26.27 24.58 -17.34
CA LYS A 349 25.08 25.32 -16.90
C LYS A 349 25.21 25.88 -15.47
N GLN A 350 26.34 25.74 -14.81
CA GLN A 350 26.57 26.11 -13.42
C GLN A 350 25.65 25.43 -12.43
N MET A 351 25.07 24.25 -12.79
CA MET A 351 24.24 23.43 -11.94
C MET A 351 25.12 22.38 -11.27
N GLN A 352 25.02 22.27 -9.94
CA GLN A 352 25.72 21.23 -9.19
C GLN A 352 24.87 19.96 -9.13
N PRO A 353 25.28 18.86 -9.78
CA PRO A 353 24.50 17.62 -9.83
C PRO A 353 24.18 17.04 -8.43
N ALA A 354 25.10 17.25 -7.48
CA ALA A 354 24.94 16.78 -6.10
C ALA A 354 23.89 17.54 -5.29
N ALA A 355 23.49 18.74 -5.71
CA ALA A 355 22.51 19.57 -5.02
C ALA A 355 21.07 19.33 -5.50
N LEU A 356 20.89 18.59 -6.59
CA LEU A 356 19.57 18.31 -7.16
C LEU A 356 18.99 16.98 -6.63
N PRO A 357 17.68 16.92 -6.36
CA PRO A 357 16.98 15.65 -6.12
C PRO A 357 17.26 14.65 -7.26
N GLN A 358 17.35 13.37 -6.93
CA GLN A 358 17.67 12.33 -7.91
C GLN A 358 16.68 12.30 -9.09
N SER A 359 15.39 12.50 -8.81
CA SER A 359 14.33 12.57 -9.84
C SER A 359 14.55 13.71 -10.84
N GLU A 360 15.07 14.84 -10.39
CA GLU A 360 15.35 15.99 -11.24
C GLU A 360 16.64 15.79 -12.05
N ARG A 361 17.66 15.16 -11.47
CA ARG A 361 18.86 14.73 -12.22
C ARG A 361 18.50 13.74 -13.33
N ASP A 362 17.66 12.75 -13.03
CA ASP A 362 17.25 11.75 -14.02
C ASP A 362 16.41 12.40 -15.15
N ARG A 363 15.56 13.38 -14.84
CA ARG A 363 14.82 14.16 -15.84
C ARG A 363 15.75 14.94 -16.76
N LEU A 364 16.67 15.72 -16.17
CA LEU A 364 17.63 16.51 -16.93
C LEU A 364 18.55 15.63 -17.79
N PHE A 365 18.89 14.45 -17.30
CA PHE A 365 19.65 13.48 -18.07
C PHE A 365 18.89 12.94 -19.26
N GLN A 366 17.59 12.68 -19.14
CA GLN A 366 16.72 12.30 -20.26
C GLN A 366 16.59 13.42 -21.30
N GLU A 367 16.46 14.67 -20.86
CA GLU A 367 16.46 15.83 -21.75
C GLU A 367 17.80 15.95 -22.51
N PHE A 368 18.91 15.71 -21.84
CA PHE A 368 20.23 15.67 -22.44
C PHE A 368 20.36 14.57 -23.51
N LEU A 369 19.92 13.34 -23.23
CA LEU A 369 19.93 12.23 -24.18
C LEU A 369 19.05 12.50 -25.41
N GLN A 370 17.89 13.13 -25.24
CA GLN A 370 17.05 13.56 -26.34
C GLN A 370 17.72 14.63 -27.19
N TRP A 371 18.39 15.57 -26.56
CA TRP A 371 19.12 16.64 -27.24
C TRP A 371 20.33 16.09 -28.01
N THR A 372 21.12 15.17 -27.46
CA THR A 372 22.26 14.53 -28.16
C THR A 372 21.79 13.74 -29.39
N LYS A 373 20.73 12.93 -29.26
CA LYS A 373 20.13 12.18 -30.37
C LYS A 373 19.58 13.09 -31.48
N ALA A 374 19.06 14.27 -31.12
CA ALA A 374 18.58 15.24 -32.09
C ALA A 374 19.71 15.93 -32.87
N ARG A 375 20.91 16.05 -32.26
CA ARG A 375 22.11 16.57 -32.94
C ARG A 375 22.77 15.58 -33.87
N GLU A 376 22.76 14.31 -33.55
CA GLU A 376 23.30 13.22 -34.39
C GLU A 376 22.46 12.97 -35.67
N ARG A 377 21.23 13.45 -35.71
CA ARG A 377 20.32 13.33 -36.87
C ARG A 377 20.35 14.54 -37.81
N ARG A 378 21.15 15.56 -37.51
CA ARG A 378 21.41 16.75 -38.36
C ARG A 378 22.79 16.69 -38.97
#